data_852d97e296a45c36de872135ca181c52
#
_entry.id   852d97e296a45c36de872135ca181c52
#
_cell.length_a   1.000
_cell.length_b   1.000
_cell.length_c   1.000
_cell.angle_alpha   90.00
_cell.angle_beta   90.00
_cell.angle_gamma   90.00
#
_symmetry.space_group_name_H-M   'P 1'
#
loop_
_entity.id
_entity.type
_entity.pdbx_description
1 polymer ?
#
loop_
_entity_poly.entity_id
_entity_poly.type
_entity_poly.pdbx_seq_one_letter_code
_entity_poly.pdbx_strand_id
1 'polypeptide(L)'
;MVQATLETLWNGARHLWAVLWPLLVAALGAGLTAQFWRVLRPRNFQYWSRRLWPVLSRLLGWAGGVVLLAAVIWGYGPLGRVVQSRLAAAENAVQGRGADADAAPTTQEAPRVTYLTERTYSRSLILPPELLRRLDAGGVNGGLDVLAPYLDEPGSDNVIRWADRVRRGSRGVVLTREVTLRAEEPVRMEESRLRVSLEFGSPLWEARRPSYRASFAAQYAFANPLDRPVTARFSFPLPQGSGTLSEFAVLVDGRELPASGALRGFWEGRLAAGQRVRVDVRYRHQGARGWRYVLGSSRESLRDFSLTAQTDGAPRFPRYSLPPTRTARSLGGTTLVWELKNVITAQDVALSFPAGSGRETAAKLYAFTPAALLLAAVFAALWGRGRGLHLLPGAAALAVVGLTLGSVLGGMLLNYLPVSVAAPLGAVVGAALALRAAGRRWWPPVVLAGAAPLVFLVPGHAGVLLAGVGIVVFVALLRTGLAPEQAASDEATEVSSSL
;
A
#
# COMPACT_ATOMS: atom_id res chain seq x y z
N MET A 1 -15.67 -6.56 25.35
CA MET A 1 -14.90 -7.48 24.51
C MET A 1 -15.50 -8.89 24.47
N VAL A 2 -15.74 -9.55 25.62
CA VAL A 2 -16.36 -10.89 25.72
C VAL A 2 -17.74 -10.93 25.05
N GLN A 3 -18.55 -9.89 25.24
CA GLN A 3 -19.89 -9.80 24.69
C GLN A 3 -19.93 -9.76 23.15
N ALA A 4 -19.07 -8.99 22.52
CA ALA A 4 -18.96 -8.93 21.05
C ALA A 4 -18.40 -10.24 20.42
N THR A 5 -17.56 -10.98 21.18
CA THR A 5 -17.11 -12.31 20.78
C THR A 5 -18.23 -13.35 20.91
N LEU A 6 -19.00 -13.28 21.96
CA LEU A 6 -20.19 -14.13 22.13
C LEU A 6 -21.26 -13.85 21.07
N GLU A 7 -21.53 -12.60 20.74
CA GLU A 7 -22.48 -12.24 19.67
C GLU A 7 -22.03 -12.73 18.30
N THR A 8 -20.72 -12.66 17.98
CA THR A 8 -20.21 -13.17 16.69
C THR A 8 -20.20 -14.68 16.64
N LEU A 9 -19.90 -15.37 17.73
CA LEU A 9 -20.05 -16.82 17.85
C LEU A 9 -21.51 -17.25 17.77
N TRP A 10 -22.40 -16.50 18.43
CA TRP A 10 -23.83 -16.74 18.41
C TRP A 10 -24.43 -16.55 17.00
N ASN A 11 -24.06 -15.48 16.31
CA ASN A 11 -24.48 -15.24 14.93
C ASN A 11 -23.93 -16.30 13.97
N GLY A 12 -22.68 -16.73 14.13
CA GLY A 12 -22.09 -17.83 13.39
C GLY A 12 -22.81 -19.16 13.66
N ALA A 13 -23.09 -19.48 14.95
CA ALA A 13 -23.84 -20.64 15.35
C ALA A 13 -25.28 -20.60 14.85
N ARG A 14 -25.93 -19.45 14.82
CA ARG A 14 -27.29 -19.25 14.31
C ARG A 14 -27.39 -19.51 12.80
N HIS A 15 -26.38 -19.08 12.03
CA HIS A 15 -26.31 -19.38 10.61
C HIS A 15 -26.01 -20.86 10.34
N LEU A 16 -25.09 -21.47 11.08
CA LEU A 16 -24.88 -22.93 11.05
C LEU A 16 -26.13 -23.70 11.40
N TRP A 17 -26.85 -23.27 12.44
CA TRP A 17 -28.11 -23.87 12.86
C TRP A 17 -29.20 -23.75 11.78
N ALA A 18 -29.33 -22.61 11.12
CA ALA A 18 -30.28 -22.41 10.02
C ALA A 18 -30.02 -23.35 8.83
N VAL A 19 -28.76 -23.74 8.57
CA VAL A 19 -28.41 -24.73 7.52
C VAL A 19 -28.59 -26.16 8.03
N LEU A 20 -28.25 -26.45 9.29
CA LEU A 20 -28.34 -27.80 9.87
C LEU A 20 -29.79 -28.19 10.23
N TRP A 21 -30.63 -27.21 10.59
CA TRP A 21 -32.01 -27.48 11.00
C TRP A 21 -32.84 -28.24 9.96
N PRO A 22 -32.86 -27.86 8.66
CA PRO A 22 -33.60 -28.62 7.65
C PRO A 22 -33.10 -30.06 7.50
N LEU A 23 -31.83 -30.29 7.68
CA LEU A 23 -31.22 -31.61 7.61
C LEU A 23 -31.56 -32.47 8.83
N LEU A 24 -31.57 -31.85 10.01
CA LEU A 24 -32.05 -32.52 11.24
C LEU A 24 -33.52 -32.89 11.14
N VAL A 25 -34.34 -32.00 10.62
CA VAL A 25 -35.80 -32.26 10.39
C VAL A 25 -35.97 -33.37 9.35
N ALA A 26 -35.23 -33.34 8.24
CA ALA A 26 -35.24 -34.39 7.24
C ALA A 26 -34.75 -35.76 7.81
N ALA A 27 -33.69 -35.75 8.63
CA ALA A 27 -33.19 -36.96 9.28
C ALA A 27 -34.16 -37.53 10.31
N LEU A 28 -34.80 -36.67 11.11
CA LEU A 28 -35.86 -37.05 12.04
C LEU A 28 -37.11 -37.60 11.30
N GLY A 29 -37.52 -36.94 10.23
CA GLY A 29 -38.61 -37.40 9.37
C GLY A 29 -38.34 -38.78 8.75
N ALA A 30 -37.12 -38.99 8.23
CA ALA A 30 -36.68 -40.28 7.71
C ALA A 30 -36.58 -41.34 8.81
N GLY A 31 -36.14 -40.98 10.01
CA GLY A 31 -36.11 -41.88 11.17
C GLY A 31 -37.50 -42.33 11.62
N LEU A 32 -38.44 -41.38 11.69
CA LEU A 32 -39.85 -41.66 12.06
C LEU A 32 -40.54 -42.51 11.00
N THR A 33 -40.33 -42.23 9.72
CA THR A 33 -40.91 -43.04 8.64
C THR A 33 -40.30 -44.48 8.62
N ALA A 34 -39.00 -44.61 8.90
CA ALA A 34 -38.35 -45.91 9.03
C ALA A 34 -38.90 -46.68 10.25
N GLN A 35 -39.12 -46.04 11.40
CA GLN A 35 -39.72 -46.65 12.58
C GLN A 35 -41.15 -47.10 12.31
N PHE A 36 -41.95 -46.21 11.68
CA PHE A 36 -43.34 -46.54 11.30
C PHE A 36 -43.39 -47.74 10.35
N TRP A 37 -42.52 -47.78 9.35
CA TRP A 37 -42.41 -48.92 8.42
C TRP A 37 -41.93 -50.20 9.10
N ARG A 38 -41.05 -50.14 10.08
CA ARG A 38 -40.59 -51.24 10.92
C ARG A 38 -41.74 -51.89 11.70
N VAL A 39 -42.69 -51.06 12.21
CA VAL A 39 -43.85 -51.52 12.96
C VAL A 39 -44.89 -52.17 12.04
N LEU A 40 -45.16 -51.61 10.88
CA LEU A 40 -46.23 -52.08 9.97
C LEU A 40 -45.82 -53.32 9.16
N ARG A 41 -44.53 -53.47 8.78
CA ARG A 41 -44.06 -54.59 7.95
C ARG A 41 -42.66 -55.06 8.39
N PRO A 42 -42.56 -55.76 9.52
CA PRO A 42 -41.28 -56.08 10.15
C PRO A 42 -40.37 -57.00 9.30
N ARG A 43 -40.96 -57.98 8.57
CA ARG A 43 -40.18 -58.93 7.72
C ARG A 43 -39.58 -58.22 6.50
N ASN A 44 -40.32 -57.39 5.83
CA ASN A 44 -39.86 -56.61 4.67
C ASN A 44 -38.84 -55.56 5.09
N PHE A 45 -39.03 -54.92 6.27
CA PHE A 45 -38.10 -53.97 6.82
C PHE A 45 -36.73 -54.61 7.14
N GLN A 46 -36.70 -55.77 7.76
CA GLN A 46 -35.48 -56.50 8.07
C GLN A 46 -34.69 -56.89 6.82
N TYR A 47 -35.39 -57.34 5.76
CA TYR A 47 -34.76 -57.71 4.49
C TYR A 47 -34.18 -56.46 3.80
N TRP A 48 -34.90 -55.37 3.67
CA TRP A 48 -34.49 -54.16 3.03
C TRP A 48 -33.46 -53.40 3.86
N SER A 49 -33.57 -53.36 5.18
CA SER A 49 -32.61 -52.68 6.05
C SER A 49 -31.21 -53.38 6.01
N ARG A 50 -31.15 -54.68 6.01
CA ARG A 50 -29.86 -55.40 5.88
C ARG A 50 -29.17 -55.14 4.53
N ARG A 51 -29.95 -54.96 3.46
CA ARG A 51 -29.40 -54.79 2.10
C ARG A 51 -29.11 -53.35 1.75
N LEU A 52 -29.97 -52.43 2.13
CA LEU A 52 -29.87 -51.03 1.78
C LEU A 52 -29.15 -50.15 2.85
N TRP A 53 -29.24 -50.53 4.12
CA TRP A 53 -28.62 -49.75 5.21
C TRP A 53 -27.13 -49.45 5.03
N PRO A 54 -26.27 -50.42 4.65
CA PRO A 54 -24.84 -50.13 4.44
C PRO A 54 -24.58 -49.18 3.27
N VAL A 55 -25.44 -49.17 2.24
CA VAL A 55 -25.34 -48.24 1.11
C VAL A 55 -25.86 -46.87 1.52
N LEU A 56 -27.02 -46.84 2.18
CA LEU A 56 -27.70 -45.61 2.62
C LEU A 56 -26.84 -44.88 3.68
N SER A 57 -26.27 -45.59 4.64
CA SER A 57 -25.43 -45.01 5.67
C SER A 57 -24.12 -44.40 5.08
N ARG A 58 -23.56 -45.07 4.05
CA ARG A 58 -22.41 -44.48 3.32
C ARG A 58 -22.80 -43.24 2.54
N LEU A 59 -23.93 -43.26 1.82
CA LEU A 59 -24.42 -42.09 1.07
C LEU A 59 -24.77 -40.92 2.00
N LEU A 60 -25.48 -41.20 3.11
CA LEU A 60 -25.78 -40.18 4.12
C LEU A 60 -24.52 -39.61 4.77
N GLY A 61 -23.51 -40.45 5.05
CA GLY A 61 -22.24 -40.01 5.58
C GLY A 61 -21.50 -39.08 4.61
N TRP A 62 -21.48 -39.41 3.33
CA TRP A 62 -20.86 -38.54 2.30
C TRP A 62 -21.66 -37.28 2.06
N ALA A 63 -23.00 -37.36 1.99
CA ALA A 63 -23.86 -36.19 1.89
C ALA A 63 -23.67 -35.25 3.07
N GLY A 64 -23.63 -35.78 4.29
CA GLY A 64 -23.32 -35.00 5.50
C GLY A 64 -21.93 -34.33 5.46
N GLY A 65 -20.92 -35.06 4.95
CA GLY A 65 -19.56 -34.50 4.74
C GLY A 65 -19.52 -33.35 3.73
N VAL A 66 -20.23 -33.51 2.61
CA VAL A 66 -20.34 -32.44 1.58
C VAL A 66 -21.08 -31.23 2.13
N VAL A 67 -22.18 -31.43 2.85
CA VAL A 67 -22.94 -30.33 3.47
C VAL A 67 -22.10 -29.61 4.52
N LEU A 68 -21.35 -30.35 5.35
CA LEU A 68 -20.45 -29.74 6.32
C LEU A 68 -19.35 -28.92 5.62
N LEU A 69 -18.74 -29.45 4.56
CA LEU A 69 -17.74 -28.74 3.77
C LEU A 69 -18.34 -27.45 3.18
N ALA A 70 -19.53 -27.54 2.61
CA ALA A 70 -20.23 -26.39 2.04
C ALA A 70 -20.54 -25.34 3.14
N ALA A 71 -21.02 -25.76 4.31
CA ALA A 71 -21.28 -24.88 5.45
C ALA A 71 -20.01 -24.20 5.95
N VAL A 72 -18.90 -24.93 6.03
CA VAL A 72 -17.59 -24.37 6.41
C VAL A 72 -17.11 -23.37 5.38
N ILE A 73 -17.18 -23.69 4.09
CA ILE A 73 -16.80 -22.78 3.00
C ILE A 73 -17.62 -21.49 3.08
N TRP A 74 -18.92 -21.61 3.27
CA TRP A 74 -19.80 -20.45 3.40
C TRP A 74 -19.51 -19.63 4.66
N GLY A 75 -19.16 -20.28 5.78
CA GLY A 75 -18.80 -19.66 7.05
C GLY A 75 -17.48 -18.84 7.02
N TYR A 76 -16.56 -19.13 6.08
CA TYR A 76 -15.32 -18.36 5.95
C TYR A 76 -15.53 -16.92 5.49
N GLY A 77 -16.58 -16.61 4.72
CA GLY A 77 -16.91 -15.26 4.31
C GLY A 77 -17.22 -14.33 5.51
N PRO A 78 -18.16 -14.69 6.40
CA PRO A 78 -18.39 -13.99 7.65
C PRO A 78 -17.16 -13.90 8.57
N LEU A 79 -16.44 -15.00 8.74
CA LEU A 79 -15.22 -15.04 9.56
C LEU A 79 -14.18 -14.04 9.07
N GLY A 80 -13.93 -14.01 7.76
CA GLY A 80 -13.00 -13.06 7.14
C GLY A 80 -13.43 -11.61 7.39
N ARG A 81 -14.72 -11.29 7.28
CA ARG A 81 -15.28 -9.95 7.57
C ARG A 81 -15.09 -9.55 9.03
N VAL A 82 -15.33 -10.46 9.97
CA VAL A 82 -15.12 -10.22 11.40
C VAL A 82 -13.65 -9.93 11.70
N VAL A 83 -12.72 -10.73 11.15
CA VAL A 83 -11.28 -10.49 11.30
C VAL A 83 -10.90 -9.12 10.72
N GLN A 84 -11.38 -8.80 9.52
CA GLN A 84 -11.11 -7.50 8.88
C GLN A 84 -11.67 -6.32 9.66
N SER A 85 -12.90 -6.42 10.19
CA SER A 85 -13.50 -5.34 10.98
C SER A 85 -12.74 -5.10 12.30
N ARG A 86 -12.27 -6.17 12.95
CA ARG A 86 -11.45 -6.06 14.17
C ARG A 86 -10.10 -5.42 13.90
N LEU A 87 -9.42 -5.84 12.84
CA LEU A 87 -8.15 -5.22 12.45
C LEU A 87 -8.36 -3.75 12.06
N ALA A 88 -9.46 -3.41 11.37
CA ALA A 88 -9.82 -2.03 11.08
C ALA A 88 -10.09 -1.21 12.35
N ALA A 89 -10.82 -1.77 13.31
CA ALA A 89 -11.08 -1.10 14.60
C ALA A 89 -9.77 -0.87 15.38
N ALA A 90 -8.85 -1.84 15.37
CA ALA A 90 -7.53 -1.68 15.99
C ALA A 90 -6.67 -0.62 15.29
N GLU A 91 -6.72 -0.55 13.94
CA GLU A 91 -6.06 0.49 13.17
C GLU A 91 -6.67 1.87 13.48
N ASN A 92 -8.01 2.00 13.52
CA ASN A 92 -8.70 3.24 13.81
C ASN A 92 -8.49 3.72 15.26
N ALA A 93 -8.43 2.81 16.23
CA ALA A 93 -8.13 3.14 17.62
C ALA A 93 -6.71 3.70 17.83
N VAL A 94 -5.79 3.30 16.98
CA VAL A 94 -4.44 3.88 16.92
C VAL A 94 -4.45 5.23 16.19
N GLN A 95 -5.30 5.40 15.16
CA GLN A 95 -5.44 6.68 14.42
C GLN A 95 -6.16 7.76 15.23
N GLY A 96 -7.11 7.39 16.09
CA GLY A 96 -7.85 8.35 16.94
C GLY A 96 -7.06 8.97 18.09
N ARG A 97 -5.83 8.52 18.35
CA ARG A 97 -4.95 9.04 19.42
C ARG A 97 -4.00 10.16 19.02
N GLY A 98 -4.06 10.61 17.80
CA GLY A 98 -3.33 11.74 17.27
C GLY A 98 -3.56 11.75 15.76
N ALA A 99 -4.14 12.85 15.25
CA ALA A 99 -4.08 13.15 13.84
C ALA A 99 -2.62 13.44 13.52
N ASP A 100 -1.84 12.37 13.34
CA ASP A 100 -0.42 12.47 13.11
C ASP A 100 -0.17 13.13 11.77
N ALA A 101 0.34 14.35 11.79
CA ALA A 101 1.05 14.94 10.68
C ALA A 101 2.12 13.97 10.10
N ASP A 102 2.63 13.06 10.94
CA ASP A 102 3.58 11.99 10.59
C ASP A 102 2.98 10.85 9.73
N ALA A 103 1.67 10.85 9.50
CA ALA A 103 1.02 9.85 8.64
C ALA A 103 0.99 10.23 7.16
N ALA A 104 1.31 11.47 6.82
CA ALA A 104 1.38 11.94 5.43
C ALA A 104 2.65 11.42 4.75
N PRO A 105 2.61 11.17 3.43
CA PRO A 105 3.83 10.91 2.68
C PRO A 105 4.79 12.09 2.80
N THR A 106 6.08 11.82 2.98
CA THR A 106 7.08 12.88 2.98
C THR A 106 7.17 13.51 1.61
N THR A 107 7.00 14.82 1.54
CA THR A 107 7.07 15.58 0.30
C THR A 107 8.28 16.51 0.34
N GLN A 108 9.19 16.34 -0.61
CA GLN A 108 10.32 17.23 -0.86
C GLN A 108 10.06 18.00 -2.14
N GLU A 109 10.03 19.32 -2.04
CA GLU A 109 9.95 20.19 -3.21
C GLU A 109 11.34 20.46 -3.79
N ALA A 110 11.42 20.66 -5.10
CA ALA A 110 12.64 21.11 -5.76
C ALA A 110 13.04 22.49 -5.25
N PRO A 111 14.35 22.80 -5.18
CA PRO A 111 14.81 24.12 -4.81
C PRO A 111 14.46 25.15 -5.88
N ARG A 112 14.33 26.40 -5.44
CA ARG A 112 14.12 27.54 -6.31
C ARG A 112 15.37 28.40 -6.34
N VAL A 113 15.71 28.86 -7.52
CA VAL A 113 16.80 29.82 -7.73
C VAL A 113 16.19 31.06 -8.36
N THR A 114 16.47 32.20 -7.78
CA THR A 114 16.04 33.49 -8.31
C THR A 114 17.26 34.43 -8.36
N TYR A 115 17.22 35.40 -9.25
CA TYR A 115 18.13 36.55 -9.17
C TYR A 115 17.36 37.82 -8.94
N LEU A 116 17.97 38.72 -8.18
CA LEU A 116 17.40 40.01 -7.87
C LEU A 116 17.69 40.97 -9.02
N THR A 117 16.64 41.56 -9.57
CA THR A 117 16.72 42.59 -10.59
C THR A 117 15.92 43.82 -10.16
N GLU A 118 16.31 44.95 -10.70
CA GLU A 118 15.56 46.17 -10.53
C GLU A 118 14.73 46.42 -11.78
N ARG A 119 13.43 46.52 -11.60
CA ARG A 119 12.48 46.86 -12.67
C ARG A 119 11.87 48.21 -12.37
N THR A 120 12.04 49.09 -13.33
CA THR A 120 11.38 50.40 -13.28
C THR A 120 10.19 50.38 -14.22
N TYR A 121 9.05 50.73 -13.74
CA TYR A 121 7.87 50.96 -14.55
C TYR A 121 7.31 52.36 -14.29
N SER A 122 6.73 52.96 -15.33
CA SER A 122 6.08 54.25 -15.23
C SER A 122 4.60 54.12 -15.54
N ARG A 123 3.76 54.70 -14.69
CA ARG A 123 2.33 54.79 -14.91
C ARG A 123 1.95 56.26 -15.04
N SER A 124 1.30 56.63 -16.13
CA SER A 124 0.81 57.99 -16.34
C SER A 124 -0.70 58.03 -16.18
N LEU A 125 -1.15 58.97 -15.36
CA LEU A 125 -2.56 59.23 -15.12
C LEU A 125 -2.87 60.67 -15.60
N ILE A 126 -3.88 60.81 -16.44
CA ILE A 126 -4.40 62.10 -16.84
C ILE A 126 -5.37 62.56 -15.78
N LEU A 127 -5.06 63.62 -15.10
CA LEU A 127 -5.88 64.19 -14.00
C LEU A 127 -7.03 65.02 -14.57
N PRO A 128 -8.28 64.70 -14.21
CA PRO A 128 -9.42 65.55 -14.58
C PRO A 128 -9.33 66.95 -13.92
N PRO A 129 -9.91 67.94 -14.52
CA PRO A 129 -9.82 69.34 -14.02
C PRO A 129 -10.31 69.51 -12.60
N GLU A 130 -11.23 68.68 -12.16
CA GLU A 130 -11.79 68.72 -10.81
C GLU A 130 -10.81 68.22 -9.73
N LEU A 131 -10.01 67.21 -10.05
CA LEU A 131 -8.91 66.71 -9.22
C LEU A 131 -7.80 67.80 -9.12
N LEU A 132 -7.54 68.51 -10.19
CA LEU A 132 -6.57 69.58 -10.23
C LEU A 132 -6.93 70.71 -9.26
N ARG A 133 -8.21 71.12 -9.23
CA ARG A 133 -8.68 72.09 -8.30
C ARG A 133 -8.54 71.70 -6.83
N ARG A 134 -8.72 70.41 -6.54
CA ARG A 134 -8.52 69.85 -5.19
C ARG A 134 -7.03 69.79 -4.83
N LEU A 135 -6.17 69.48 -5.75
CA LEU A 135 -4.73 69.49 -5.58
C LEU A 135 -4.16 70.89 -5.35
N ASP A 136 -4.67 71.85 -6.09
CA ASP A 136 -4.26 73.29 -5.94
C ASP A 136 -4.82 73.91 -4.64
N ALA A 137 -5.95 73.41 -4.15
CA ALA A 137 -6.56 73.89 -2.91
C ALA A 137 -5.95 73.29 -1.64
N GLY A 138 -5.28 72.18 -1.75
CA GLY A 138 -4.75 71.38 -0.59
C GLY A 138 -3.35 71.81 -0.11
N GLY A 139 -2.67 72.78 -0.74
CA GLY A 139 -1.30 73.14 -0.37
C GLY A 139 -0.25 72.06 -0.59
N VAL A 140 1.03 72.40 -0.35
CA VAL A 140 2.20 71.54 -0.69
C VAL A 140 2.19 70.21 0.01
N ASN A 141 1.49 69.97 1.11
CA ASN A 141 1.51 68.75 1.90
C ASN A 141 0.23 67.88 1.82
N GLY A 142 -0.87 68.37 1.24
CA GLY A 142 -2.17 67.67 1.22
C GLY A 142 -2.57 67.10 -0.15
N GLY A 143 -1.82 67.41 -1.19
CA GLY A 143 -2.22 67.10 -2.56
C GLY A 143 -2.08 65.65 -3.00
N LEU A 144 -1.16 64.89 -2.43
CA LEU A 144 -0.89 63.54 -2.86
C LEU A 144 -1.89 62.49 -2.30
N ASP A 145 -2.46 62.75 -1.12
CA ASP A 145 -3.48 61.89 -0.52
C ASP A 145 -4.76 61.81 -1.34
N VAL A 146 -5.09 62.88 -2.08
CA VAL A 146 -6.23 62.90 -3.01
C VAL A 146 -6.04 61.97 -4.19
N LEU A 147 -4.79 61.61 -4.51
CA LEU A 147 -4.41 60.71 -5.61
C LEU A 147 -4.28 59.27 -5.15
N ALA A 148 -4.20 59.00 -3.85
CA ALA A 148 -4.05 57.65 -3.32
C ALA A 148 -5.06 56.61 -3.88
N PRO A 149 -6.36 56.93 -4.08
CA PRO A 149 -7.32 56.01 -4.67
C PRO A 149 -7.04 55.63 -6.14
N TYR A 150 -6.24 56.42 -6.84
CA TYR A 150 -5.92 56.27 -8.28
C TYR A 150 -4.52 55.72 -8.51
N LEU A 151 -3.73 55.66 -7.46
CA LEU A 151 -2.35 55.18 -7.47
C LEU A 151 -2.33 53.94 -6.58
N ASP A 152 -2.32 52.76 -7.21
CA ASP A 152 -2.07 51.54 -6.47
C ASP A 152 -0.78 51.73 -5.66
N GLU A 153 -0.84 51.65 -4.32
CA GLU A 153 0.35 51.61 -3.51
C GLU A 153 1.13 50.34 -3.84
N PRO A 154 2.33 50.48 -4.39
CA PRO A 154 3.17 49.29 -4.56
C PRO A 154 3.44 48.74 -3.16
N GLY A 155 3.20 47.42 -2.96
CA GLY A 155 3.45 46.77 -1.66
C GLY A 155 4.82 47.18 -1.13
N SER A 156 4.84 47.72 0.09
CA SER A 156 5.96 48.45 0.69
C SER A 156 7.31 47.74 0.70
N ASP A 157 7.28 46.37 0.71
CA ASP A 157 8.46 45.54 0.96
C ASP A 157 9.44 45.40 -0.22
N ASN A 158 8.97 45.68 -1.45
CA ASN A 158 9.77 45.53 -2.66
C ASN A 158 10.11 46.86 -3.36
N VAL A 159 9.66 48.00 -2.86
CA VAL A 159 9.93 49.30 -3.47
C VAL A 159 11.30 49.82 -3.08
N ILE A 160 12.17 50.03 -4.08
CA ILE A 160 13.51 50.62 -3.88
C ILE A 160 13.42 52.12 -3.95
N ARG A 161 12.73 52.64 -4.94
CA ARG A 161 12.60 54.08 -5.22
C ARG A 161 11.30 54.34 -5.95
N TRP A 162 10.69 55.49 -5.66
CA TRP A 162 9.56 56.02 -6.40
C TRP A 162 9.71 57.52 -6.58
N ALA A 163 9.21 58.03 -7.70
CA ALA A 163 9.23 59.47 -8.01
C ALA A 163 7.95 59.84 -8.78
N ASP A 164 7.33 60.88 -8.34
CA ASP A 164 6.15 61.42 -9.01
C ASP A 164 6.53 62.67 -9.80
N ARG A 165 6.16 62.70 -11.07
CA ARG A 165 6.34 63.87 -11.95
C ARG A 165 4.99 64.38 -12.41
N VAL A 166 4.74 65.66 -12.19
CA VAL A 166 3.54 66.32 -12.67
C VAL A 166 3.91 67.19 -13.86
N ARG A 167 3.28 66.97 -15.01
CA ARG A 167 3.48 67.74 -16.23
C ARG A 167 2.16 68.37 -16.65
N ARG A 168 2.13 69.72 -16.74
CA ARG A 168 0.98 70.51 -17.26
C ARG A 168 1.08 70.58 -18.79
N GLY A 169 0.03 70.13 -19.46
CA GLY A 169 -0.10 70.20 -20.91
C GLY A 169 -1.37 71.02 -21.32
N SER A 170 -1.55 71.27 -22.59
CA SER A 170 -2.68 72.00 -23.13
C SER A 170 -4.05 71.33 -22.89
N ARG A 171 -4.07 70.02 -22.62
CA ARG A 171 -5.32 69.26 -22.42
C ARG A 171 -5.52 68.73 -20.99
N GLY A 172 -4.71 69.17 -20.04
CA GLY A 172 -4.80 68.73 -18.64
C GLY A 172 -3.44 68.49 -18.00
N VAL A 173 -3.44 67.95 -16.80
CA VAL A 173 -2.21 67.62 -16.07
C VAL A 173 -2.03 66.11 -16.10
N VAL A 174 -0.82 65.71 -16.46
CA VAL A 174 -0.41 64.30 -16.46
C VAL A 174 0.47 64.10 -15.23
N LEU A 175 0.04 63.22 -14.34
CA LEU A 175 0.88 62.67 -13.28
C LEU A 175 1.55 61.42 -13.81
N THR A 176 2.86 61.37 -13.73
CA THR A 176 3.62 60.15 -14.05
C THR A 176 4.32 59.68 -12.78
N ARG A 177 3.93 58.49 -12.31
CA ARG A 177 4.60 57.80 -11.21
C ARG A 177 5.61 56.82 -11.80
N GLU A 178 6.86 56.97 -11.44
CA GLU A 178 7.95 56.06 -11.77
C GLU A 178 8.32 55.28 -10.52
N VAL A 179 8.18 53.96 -10.57
CA VAL A 179 8.45 53.08 -9.43
C VAL A 179 9.49 52.10 -9.82
N THR A 180 10.58 52.01 -9.04
CA THR A 180 11.61 50.97 -9.17
C THR A 180 11.38 49.94 -8.10
N LEU A 181 11.08 48.74 -8.50
CA LEU A 181 10.88 47.60 -7.63
C LEU A 181 12.06 46.63 -7.72
N ARG A 182 12.35 46.00 -6.58
CA ARG A 182 13.16 44.81 -6.55
C ARG A 182 12.28 43.63 -6.99
N ALA A 183 12.61 43.05 -8.12
CA ALA A 183 11.92 41.90 -8.67
C ALA A 183 12.80 40.65 -8.54
N GLU A 184 12.19 39.52 -8.20
CA GLU A 184 12.86 38.19 -8.21
C GLU A 184 12.50 37.49 -9.51
N GLU A 185 13.51 37.21 -10.33
CA GLU A 185 13.31 36.45 -11.56
C GLU A 185 13.87 35.05 -11.41
N PRO A 186 13.14 34.00 -11.87
CA PRO A 186 13.58 32.63 -11.75
C PRO A 186 14.83 32.38 -12.62
N VAL A 187 15.78 31.66 -12.05
CA VAL A 187 16.94 31.10 -12.75
C VAL A 187 16.67 29.64 -13.03
N ARG A 188 16.89 29.23 -14.27
CA ARG A 188 16.71 27.86 -14.69
C ARG A 188 17.80 26.96 -14.07
N MET A 189 17.37 25.86 -13.46
CA MET A 189 18.28 24.83 -12.99
C MET A 189 18.90 24.10 -14.19
N GLU A 190 20.22 24.05 -14.26
CA GLU A 190 20.93 23.35 -15.34
C GLU A 190 21.01 21.85 -15.07
N GLU A 191 21.30 21.50 -13.83
CA GLU A 191 21.54 20.14 -13.42
C GLU A 191 20.95 19.87 -12.03
N SER A 192 20.29 18.73 -11.89
CA SER A 192 19.75 18.25 -10.62
C SER A 192 20.01 16.76 -10.49
N ARG A 193 20.95 16.38 -9.64
CA ARG A 193 21.30 14.98 -9.35
C ARG A 193 20.91 14.63 -7.92
N LEU A 194 20.00 13.69 -7.76
CA LEU A 194 19.46 13.34 -6.46
C LEU A 194 19.68 11.86 -6.16
N ARG A 195 19.93 11.57 -4.89
CA ARG A 195 19.94 10.20 -4.36
C ARG A 195 19.11 10.16 -3.10
N VAL A 196 18.26 9.16 -2.98
CA VAL A 196 17.50 8.90 -1.78
C VAL A 196 17.59 7.41 -1.44
N SER A 197 17.90 7.10 -0.19
CA SER A 197 17.83 5.74 0.35
C SER A 197 16.69 5.69 1.37
N LEU A 198 15.78 4.75 1.22
CA LEU A 198 14.63 4.55 2.08
C LEU A 198 14.75 3.18 2.74
N GLU A 199 15.13 3.16 4.02
CA GLU A 199 15.37 1.94 4.79
C GLU A 199 14.24 1.72 5.79
N PHE A 200 13.61 0.54 5.74
CA PHE A 200 12.56 0.14 6.65
C PHE A 200 13.15 -0.66 7.80
N GLY A 201 12.95 -0.18 9.03
CA GLY A 201 13.50 -0.82 10.23
C GLY A 201 12.81 -2.12 10.64
N SER A 202 11.67 -2.43 10.04
CA SER A 202 10.91 -3.66 10.25
C SER A 202 10.35 -4.15 8.93
N PRO A 203 10.17 -5.48 8.75
CA PRO A 203 9.51 -6.01 7.57
C PRO A 203 8.15 -5.34 7.35
N LEU A 204 7.87 -4.93 6.12
CA LEU A 204 6.65 -4.17 5.76
C LEU A 204 5.34 -4.89 6.15
N TRP A 205 5.35 -6.23 6.17
CA TRP A 205 4.20 -7.05 6.56
C TRP A 205 3.95 -7.10 8.07
N GLU A 206 4.93 -6.73 8.89
CA GLU A 206 4.81 -6.66 10.36
C GLU A 206 4.52 -5.25 10.84
N ALA A 207 4.86 -4.26 10.05
CA ALA A 207 4.70 -2.87 10.44
C ALA A 207 3.22 -2.48 10.46
N ARG A 208 2.71 -2.09 11.62
CA ARG A 208 1.39 -1.45 11.74
C ARG A 208 1.33 -0.17 10.92
N ARG A 209 2.46 0.53 10.81
CA ARG A 209 2.68 1.69 9.95
C ARG A 209 4.06 1.55 9.31
N PRO A 210 4.19 1.52 7.98
CA PRO A 210 5.49 1.48 7.34
C PRO A 210 6.17 2.82 7.59
N SER A 211 7.08 2.84 8.52
CA SER A 211 8.01 3.94 8.74
C SER A 211 9.35 3.59 8.14
N TYR A 212 9.99 4.56 7.54
CA TYR A 212 11.33 4.41 6.97
C TYR A 212 12.25 5.51 7.49
N ARG A 213 13.52 5.22 7.50
CA ARG A 213 14.61 6.19 7.63
C ARG A 213 15.08 6.54 6.23
N ALA A 214 15.05 7.82 5.89
CA ALA A 214 15.52 8.30 4.61
C ALA A 214 16.84 9.03 4.76
N SER A 215 17.76 8.73 3.85
CA SER A 215 18.97 9.52 3.61
C SER A 215 18.83 10.20 2.24
N PHE A 216 18.83 11.52 2.24
CA PHE A 216 18.72 12.34 1.04
C PHE A 216 20.04 13.05 0.77
N ALA A 217 20.49 13.00 -0.47
CA ALA A 217 21.62 13.76 -0.98
C ALA A 217 21.30 14.28 -2.37
N ALA A 218 21.46 15.56 -2.58
CA ALA A 218 21.18 16.21 -3.86
C ALA A 218 22.26 17.19 -4.23
N GLN A 219 22.57 17.27 -5.51
CA GLN A 219 23.49 18.20 -6.12
C GLN A 219 22.74 19.00 -7.19
N TYR A 220 22.79 20.30 -7.06
CA TYR A 220 22.15 21.23 -7.98
C TYR A 220 23.20 22.12 -8.60
N ALA A 221 23.04 22.45 -9.88
CA ALA A 221 23.90 23.42 -10.55
C ALA A 221 23.05 24.42 -11.35
N PHE A 222 23.39 25.69 -11.24
CA PHE A 222 22.80 26.78 -12.00
C PHE A 222 23.87 27.81 -12.36
N ALA A 223 23.58 28.64 -13.36
CA ALA A 223 24.48 29.68 -13.77
C ALA A 223 23.75 31.04 -13.83
N ASN A 224 24.48 32.11 -13.67
CA ASN A 224 23.97 33.44 -13.93
C ASN A 224 23.58 33.54 -15.42
N PRO A 225 22.29 33.75 -15.75
CA PRO A 225 21.83 33.79 -17.14
C PRO A 225 22.18 35.11 -17.86
N LEU A 226 22.66 36.10 -17.13
CA LEU A 226 22.93 37.43 -17.65
C LEU A 226 24.46 37.65 -17.91
N ASP A 227 24.72 38.56 -18.80
CA ASP A 227 26.09 39.03 -19.13
C ASP A 227 26.67 40.04 -18.12
N ARG A 228 25.96 40.27 -17.02
CA ARG A 228 26.35 41.18 -15.92
C ARG A 228 26.29 40.47 -14.57
N PRO A 229 27.00 40.94 -13.56
CA PRO A 229 26.89 40.44 -12.22
C PRO A 229 25.49 40.61 -11.64
N VAL A 230 24.98 39.58 -10.94
CA VAL A 230 23.70 39.58 -10.26
C VAL A 230 23.80 39.01 -8.85
N THR A 231 22.87 39.38 -7.98
CA THR A 231 22.69 38.69 -6.70
C THR A 231 21.70 37.58 -6.89
N ALA A 232 22.17 36.33 -6.74
CA ALA A 232 21.33 35.15 -6.83
C ALA A 232 20.94 34.67 -5.43
N ARG A 233 19.72 34.15 -5.32
CA ARG A 233 19.17 33.52 -4.12
C ARG A 233 18.80 32.08 -4.45
N PHE A 234 19.34 31.15 -3.71
CA PHE A 234 18.97 29.72 -3.73
C PHE A 234 18.13 29.44 -2.50
N SER A 235 16.94 28.86 -2.68
CA SER A 235 16.04 28.48 -1.60
C SER A 235 15.73 26.98 -1.69
N PHE A 236 16.02 26.24 -0.62
CA PHE A 236 15.73 24.83 -0.49
C PHE A 236 14.62 24.62 0.53
N PRO A 237 13.40 24.25 0.10
CA PRO A 237 12.30 24.00 1.03
C PRO A 237 12.57 22.73 1.84
N LEU A 238 12.35 22.79 3.15
CA LEU A 238 12.49 21.64 4.02
C LEU A 238 11.39 20.60 3.71
N PRO A 239 11.68 19.28 3.88
CA PRO A 239 10.73 18.23 3.60
C PRO A 239 9.51 18.36 4.52
N GLN A 240 8.31 18.28 3.93
CA GLN A 240 7.04 18.30 4.64
C GLN A 240 6.58 16.85 4.93
N GLY A 241 5.84 16.64 6.04
CA GLY A 241 5.37 15.32 6.42
C GLY A 241 6.49 14.38 6.90
N SER A 242 7.65 14.95 7.26
CA SER A 242 8.75 14.24 7.90
C SER A 242 8.67 14.42 9.41
N GLY A 243 8.96 13.35 10.16
CA GLY A 243 9.09 13.45 11.60
C GLY A 243 10.34 14.25 12.02
N THR A 244 11.40 13.57 12.40
CA THR A 244 12.66 14.22 12.79
C THR A 244 13.55 14.43 11.58
N LEU A 245 14.04 15.66 11.38
CA LEU A 245 15.07 16.02 10.43
C LEU A 245 16.41 16.09 11.14
N SER A 246 17.44 15.43 10.64
CA SER A 246 18.79 15.40 11.20
C SER A 246 19.85 15.51 10.12
N GLU A 247 21.07 15.89 10.52
CA GLU A 247 22.24 16.01 9.64
C GLU A 247 21.97 16.91 8.41
N PHE A 248 21.18 17.98 8.59
CA PHE A 248 20.91 18.91 7.50
C PHE A 248 22.12 19.80 7.24
N ALA A 249 22.65 19.72 6.04
CA ALA A 249 23.79 20.50 5.59
C ALA A 249 23.57 20.99 4.14
N VAL A 250 23.93 22.22 3.90
CA VAL A 250 23.95 22.84 2.57
C VAL A 250 25.38 23.34 2.30
N LEU A 251 25.97 22.87 1.21
CA LEU A 251 27.30 23.28 0.77
C LEU A 251 27.16 24.04 -0.55
N VAL A 252 27.78 25.20 -0.64
CA VAL A 252 27.86 26.00 -1.86
C VAL A 252 29.32 26.03 -2.33
N ASP A 253 29.57 25.51 -3.52
CA ASP A 253 30.91 25.32 -4.08
C ASP A 253 31.87 24.63 -3.07
N GLY A 254 31.37 23.62 -2.35
CA GLY A 254 32.12 22.85 -1.36
C GLY A 254 32.27 23.49 0.00
N ARG A 255 31.74 24.71 0.23
CA ARG A 255 31.79 25.39 1.54
C ARG A 255 30.46 25.22 2.23
N GLU A 256 30.47 24.68 3.44
CA GLU A 256 29.28 24.49 4.24
C GLU A 256 28.75 25.84 4.75
N LEU A 257 27.42 26.03 4.60
CA LEU A 257 26.74 27.20 5.12
C LEU A 257 26.64 27.12 6.65
N PRO A 258 26.80 28.25 7.37
CA PRO A 258 26.57 28.28 8.81
C PRO A 258 25.15 27.81 9.15
N ALA A 259 24.99 27.14 10.29
CA ALA A 259 23.71 26.54 10.71
C ALA A 259 22.54 27.53 10.66
N SER A 260 22.75 28.80 10.96
CA SER A 260 21.72 29.84 10.87
C SER A 260 21.21 30.08 9.44
N GLY A 261 22.05 29.95 8.43
CA GLY A 261 21.67 30.04 7.02
C GLY A 261 21.11 28.72 6.50
N ALA A 262 21.70 27.58 6.87
CA ALA A 262 21.22 26.26 6.50
C ALA A 262 19.80 26.00 7.03
N LEU A 263 19.50 26.30 8.29
CA LEU A 263 18.17 26.14 8.89
C LEU A 263 17.08 27.00 8.24
N ARG A 264 17.45 28.15 7.66
CA ARG A 264 16.53 28.97 6.87
C ARG A 264 16.32 28.44 5.46
N GLY A 265 17.15 27.46 5.01
CA GLY A 265 17.04 26.83 3.70
C GLY A 265 17.36 27.77 2.54
N PHE A 266 18.09 28.89 2.75
CA PHE A 266 18.44 29.79 1.66
C PHE A 266 19.89 30.26 1.72
N TRP A 267 20.44 30.51 0.54
CA TRP A 267 21.73 31.13 0.31
C TRP A 267 21.57 32.33 -0.62
N GLU A 268 22.30 33.39 -0.38
CA GLU A 268 22.36 34.56 -1.23
C GLU A 268 23.82 34.91 -1.53
N GLY A 269 24.14 35.14 -2.80
CA GLY A 269 25.51 35.44 -3.22
C GLY A 269 25.55 36.20 -4.53
N ARG A 270 26.60 37.01 -4.71
CA ARG A 270 26.86 37.76 -5.94
C ARG A 270 27.59 36.86 -6.95
N LEU A 271 27.00 36.71 -8.14
CA LEU A 271 27.53 35.91 -9.23
C LEU A 271 28.02 36.80 -10.35
N ALA A 272 29.25 36.57 -10.87
CA ALA A 272 29.72 37.20 -12.09
C ALA A 272 28.89 36.73 -13.31
N ALA A 273 29.05 37.44 -14.43
CA ALA A 273 28.39 37.04 -15.68
C ALA A 273 28.73 35.60 -16.07
N GLY A 274 27.70 34.77 -16.34
CA GLY A 274 27.88 33.36 -16.71
C GLY A 274 28.48 32.45 -15.63
N GLN A 275 28.75 32.97 -14.42
CA GLN A 275 29.30 32.16 -13.33
C GLN A 275 28.33 31.02 -12.95
N ARG A 276 28.85 29.79 -12.91
CA ARG A 276 28.16 28.59 -12.48
C ARG A 276 28.42 28.35 -10.99
N VAL A 277 27.37 27.94 -10.27
CA VAL A 277 27.39 27.59 -8.86
C VAL A 277 26.88 26.20 -8.68
N ARG A 278 27.52 25.45 -7.79
CA ARG A 278 27.08 24.11 -7.36
C ARG A 278 26.62 24.17 -5.91
N VAL A 279 25.45 23.60 -5.66
CA VAL A 279 24.88 23.49 -4.31
C VAL A 279 24.64 22.01 -4.01
N ASP A 280 25.27 21.50 -2.94
CA ASP A 280 25.06 20.16 -2.43
C ASP A 280 24.19 20.25 -1.17
N VAL A 281 23.12 19.46 -1.11
CA VAL A 281 22.20 19.38 0.03
C VAL A 281 22.13 17.96 0.52
N ARG A 282 22.28 17.76 1.82
CA ARG A 282 22.16 16.44 2.45
C ARG A 282 21.40 16.53 3.76
N TYR A 283 20.60 15.52 4.04
CA TYR A 283 19.90 15.37 5.31
C TYR A 283 19.40 13.95 5.52
N ARG A 284 19.04 13.63 6.75
CA ARG A 284 18.31 12.43 7.12
C ARG A 284 16.97 12.79 7.75
N HIS A 285 15.94 11.98 7.49
CA HIS A 285 14.64 12.16 8.09
C HIS A 285 13.93 10.81 8.32
N GLN A 286 12.90 10.85 9.16
CA GLN A 286 11.96 9.74 9.30
C GLN A 286 10.70 10.08 8.53
N GLY A 287 10.19 9.13 7.78
CA GLY A 287 8.95 9.26 7.02
C GLY A 287 8.06 8.03 7.14
N ALA A 288 6.84 8.13 6.63
CA ALA A 288 5.89 7.04 6.64
C ALA A 288 5.12 6.97 5.31
N ARG A 289 4.68 5.77 4.95
CA ARG A 289 3.76 5.46 3.84
C ARG A 289 4.22 5.81 2.42
N GLY A 290 5.02 6.82 2.24
CA GLY A 290 5.45 7.23 0.90
C GLY A 290 6.45 8.37 0.92
N TRP A 291 7.09 8.56 -0.22
CA TRP A 291 8.03 9.64 -0.46
C TRP A 291 7.73 10.26 -1.82
N ARG A 292 7.72 11.58 -1.87
CA ARG A 292 7.40 12.35 -3.08
C ARG A 292 8.42 13.44 -3.29
N TYR A 293 8.86 13.60 -4.53
CA TYR A 293 9.67 14.73 -4.97
C TYR A 293 8.89 15.53 -6.00
N VAL A 294 8.58 16.78 -5.66
CA VAL A 294 7.85 17.71 -6.51
C VAL A 294 8.86 18.42 -7.39
N LEU A 295 8.78 18.19 -8.69
CA LEU A 295 9.74 18.71 -9.68
C LEU A 295 9.59 20.20 -9.94
N GLY A 296 8.41 20.77 -9.75
CA GLY A 296 8.14 22.19 -9.89
C GLY A 296 6.66 22.48 -10.06
N SER A 297 6.23 23.62 -9.52
CA SER A 297 4.83 24.06 -9.62
C SER A 297 4.46 24.71 -10.95
N SER A 298 5.46 25.09 -11.77
CA SER A 298 5.29 26.01 -12.91
C SER A 298 5.59 25.39 -14.29
N ARG A 299 5.62 24.06 -14.42
CA ARG A 299 5.95 23.37 -15.68
C ARG A 299 7.27 23.87 -16.30
N GLU A 300 8.25 24.12 -15.46
CA GLU A 300 9.57 24.52 -15.92
C GLU A 300 10.26 23.35 -16.65
N SER A 301 11.01 23.68 -17.69
CA SER A 301 11.78 22.64 -18.39
C SER A 301 12.98 22.21 -17.57
N LEU A 302 13.03 20.92 -17.27
CA LEU A 302 14.17 20.26 -16.64
C LEU A 302 15.25 20.04 -17.69
N ARG A 303 16.45 20.60 -17.49
CA ARG A 303 17.54 20.46 -18.46
C ARG A 303 18.25 19.13 -18.32
N ASP A 304 18.75 18.83 -17.15
CA ASP A 304 19.34 17.54 -16.79
C ASP A 304 18.92 17.17 -15.36
N PHE A 305 18.03 16.18 -15.27
CA PHE A 305 17.51 15.70 -14.01
C PHE A 305 17.80 14.20 -13.87
N SER A 306 18.43 13.83 -12.77
CA SER A 306 18.68 12.44 -12.43
C SER A 306 18.30 12.21 -10.97
N LEU A 307 17.45 11.22 -10.71
CA LEU A 307 17.10 10.78 -9.38
C LEU A 307 17.28 9.27 -9.27
N THR A 308 18.02 8.85 -8.26
CA THR A 308 18.19 7.44 -7.91
C THR A 308 17.56 7.20 -6.53
N ALA A 309 16.55 6.37 -6.47
CA ALA A 309 15.91 5.94 -5.23
C ALA A 309 16.25 4.47 -4.95
N GLN A 310 16.76 4.20 -3.77
CA GLN A 310 17.05 2.86 -3.27
C GLN A 310 16.08 2.55 -2.13
N THR A 311 15.48 1.37 -2.11
CA THR A 311 14.59 0.95 -1.05
C THR A 311 14.64 -0.56 -0.86
N ASP A 312 14.60 -1.00 0.39
CA ASP A 312 14.43 -2.41 0.78
C ASP A 312 12.95 -2.84 0.77
N GLY A 313 12.02 -1.87 0.64
CA GLY A 313 10.59 -2.11 0.47
C GLY A 313 10.16 -2.35 -0.98
N ALA A 314 8.92 -2.81 -1.16
CA ALA A 314 8.29 -2.93 -2.48
C ALA A 314 7.52 -1.64 -2.83
N PRO A 315 8.11 -0.73 -3.63
CA PRO A 315 7.46 0.53 -3.96
C PRO A 315 6.31 0.31 -4.94
N ARG A 316 5.23 1.07 -4.76
CA ARG A 316 4.17 1.25 -5.74
C ARG A 316 4.19 2.68 -6.26
N PHE A 317 3.77 2.86 -7.48
CA PHE A 317 3.70 4.16 -8.13
C PHE A 317 2.25 4.64 -8.12
N PRO A 318 1.95 5.81 -7.54
CA PRO A 318 0.64 6.44 -7.70
C PRO A 318 0.31 6.67 -9.17
N ARG A 319 -0.98 6.66 -9.52
CA ARG A 319 -1.45 6.68 -10.93
C ARG A 319 -0.90 7.82 -11.79
N TYR A 320 -0.62 8.97 -11.18
CA TYR A 320 -0.14 10.17 -11.88
C TYR A 320 1.31 10.50 -11.57
N SER A 321 2.06 9.57 -10.98
CA SER A 321 3.49 9.76 -10.75
C SER A 321 4.30 9.42 -12.00
N LEU A 322 5.46 10.06 -12.12
CA LEU A 322 6.41 9.78 -13.18
C LEU A 322 6.99 8.37 -12.99
N PRO A 323 6.86 7.47 -13.99
CA PRO A 323 7.45 6.14 -13.89
C PRO A 323 8.99 6.21 -13.95
N PRO A 324 9.71 5.30 -13.27
CA PRO A 324 11.15 5.24 -13.37
C PRO A 324 11.61 4.84 -14.79
N THR A 325 12.70 5.44 -15.25
CA THR A 325 13.34 5.09 -16.54
C THR A 325 13.95 3.70 -16.48
N ARG A 326 14.51 3.32 -15.32
CA ARG A 326 15.10 1.99 -15.08
C ARG A 326 14.74 1.50 -13.69
N THR A 327 14.52 0.18 -13.58
CA THR A 327 14.25 -0.50 -12.32
C THR A 327 15.14 -1.72 -12.23
N ALA A 328 15.96 -1.79 -11.18
CA ALA A 328 16.77 -2.96 -10.86
C ALA A 328 16.29 -3.54 -9.51
N ARG A 329 16.02 -4.85 -9.49
CA ARG A 329 15.63 -5.58 -8.29
C ARG A 329 16.73 -6.53 -7.88
N SER A 330 17.06 -6.51 -6.59
CA SER A 330 18.02 -7.44 -5.97
C SER A 330 17.40 -8.08 -4.73
N LEU A 331 18.08 -9.06 -4.14
CA LEU A 331 17.65 -9.67 -2.87
C LEU A 331 17.62 -8.66 -1.71
N GLY A 332 18.44 -7.60 -1.78
CA GLY A 332 18.54 -6.56 -0.76
C GLY A 332 17.64 -5.35 -0.99
N GLY A 333 16.86 -5.31 -2.09
CA GLY A 333 15.99 -4.17 -2.35
C GLY A 333 15.80 -3.82 -3.82
N THR A 334 15.16 -2.69 -4.04
CA THR A 334 14.86 -2.16 -5.37
C THR A 334 15.57 -0.83 -5.59
N THR A 335 16.24 -0.69 -6.70
CA THR A 335 16.84 0.58 -7.17
C THR A 335 16.01 1.10 -8.34
N LEU A 336 15.58 2.33 -8.24
CA LEU A 336 14.76 3.05 -9.20
C LEU A 336 15.56 4.25 -9.72
N VAL A 337 15.59 4.45 -11.01
CA VAL A 337 16.34 5.55 -11.64
C VAL A 337 15.39 6.32 -12.56
N TRP A 338 15.40 7.63 -12.44
CA TRP A 338 14.78 8.59 -13.36
C TRP A 338 15.88 9.41 -14.00
N GLU A 339 15.93 9.44 -15.30
CA GLU A 339 16.84 10.26 -16.10
C GLU A 339 16.01 11.05 -17.11
N LEU A 340 15.97 12.36 -16.96
CA LEU A 340 15.17 13.26 -17.78
C LEU A 340 16.06 14.35 -18.35
N LYS A 341 16.05 14.54 -19.66
CA LYS A 341 16.80 15.58 -20.34
C LYS A 341 15.88 16.43 -21.21
N ASN A 342 15.93 17.74 -21.01
CA ASN A 342 15.12 18.72 -21.75
C ASN A 342 13.61 18.38 -21.76
N VAL A 343 13.06 18.00 -20.60
CA VAL A 343 11.66 17.56 -20.45
C VAL A 343 10.86 18.62 -19.73
N ILE A 344 9.63 18.85 -20.16
CA ILE A 344 8.61 19.61 -19.44
C ILE A 344 7.62 18.61 -18.90
N THR A 345 7.47 18.53 -17.59
CA THR A 345 6.52 17.61 -16.95
C THR A 345 5.70 18.33 -15.89
N ALA A 346 4.46 17.88 -15.72
CA ALA A 346 3.59 18.26 -14.60
C ALA A 346 3.47 17.12 -13.58
N GLN A 347 4.19 16.00 -13.80
CA GLN A 347 4.17 14.84 -12.94
C GLN A 347 5.34 14.87 -11.97
N ASP A 348 5.08 14.42 -10.75
CA ASP A 348 6.09 14.30 -9.70
C ASP A 348 6.62 12.88 -9.63
N VAL A 349 7.81 12.73 -9.07
CA VAL A 349 8.30 11.41 -8.66
C VAL A 349 7.63 11.07 -7.33
N ALA A 350 6.85 9.99 -7.29
CA ALA A 350 6.21 9.56 -6.05
C ALA A 350 6.32 8.04 -5.88
N LEU A 351 6.67 7.66 -4.66
CA LEU A 351 6.76 6.29 -4.19
C LEU A 351 5.76 6.12 -3.06
N SER A 352 4.91 5.11 -3.14
CA SER A 352 4.04 4.71 -2.04
C SER A 352 4.46 3.33 -1.56
N PHE A 353 4.51 3.17 -0.27
CA PHE A 353 4.72 1.90 0.39
C PHE A 353 3.43 1.54 1.10
N PRO A 354 2.49 0.87 0.39
CA PRO A 354 1.33 0.38 1.09
C PRO A 354 1.85 -0.50 2.21
N ALA A 355 1.47 -0.19 3.42
CA ALA A 355 1.52 -1.18 4.47
C ALA A 355 0.85 -2.40 3.85
N GLY A 356 1.58 -3.49 3.77
CA GLY A 356 0.90 -4.76 3.75
C GLY A 356 0.14 -4.77 5.06
N SER A 357 -1.08 -4.19 5.07
CA SER A 357 -1.81 -4.13 6.32
C SER A 357 -2.00 -5.58 6.69
N GLY A 358 -1.66 -5.94 7.94
CA GLY A 358 -1.96 -7.28 8.45
C GLY A 358 -3.40 -7.64 8.11
N ARG A 359 -4.26 -6.63 7.97
CA ARG A 359 -5.62 -6.67 7.46
C ARG A 359 -5.73 -7.15 6.00
N GLU A 360 -4.94 -6.61 5.07
CA GLU A 360 -4.98 -7.04 3.65
C GLU A 360 -4.45 -8.46 3.51
N THR A 361 -3.37 -8.79 4.21
CA THR A 361 -2.81 -10.14 4.25
C THR A 361 -3.79 -11.13 4.86
N ALA A 362 -4.39 -10.80 6.01
CA ALA A 362 -5.43 -11.60 6.62
C ALA A 362 -6.65 -11.74 5.71
N ALA A 363 -7.09 -10.66 5.04
CA ALA A 363 -8.19 -10.70 4.08
C ALA A 363 -7.94 -11.70 2.95
N LYS A 364 -6.76 -11.67 2.33
CA LYS A 364 -6.36 -12.60 1.27
C LYS A 364 -6.28 -14.04 1.77
N LEU A 365 -5.70 -14.23 2.95
CA LEU A 365 -5.57 -15.53 3.59
C LEU A 365 -6.95 -16.17 3.84
N TYR A 366 -7.87 -15.46 4.48
CA TYR A 366 -9.22 -15.96 4.77
C TYR A 366 -10.08 -16.11 3.50
N ALA A 367 -9.93 -15.24 2.51
CA ALA A 367 -10.62 -15.36 1.23
C ALA A 367 -10.15 -16.59 0.43
N PHE A 368 -8.88 -16.97 0.55
CA PHE A 368 -8.32 -18.12 -0.18
C PHE A 368 -8.52 -19.46 0.57
N THR A 369 -8.70 -19.46 1.88
CA THR A 369 -8.84 -20.69 2.68
C THR A 369 -9.93 -21.64 2.16
N PRO A 370 -11.15 -21.19 1.75
CA PRO A 370 -12.14 -22.05 1.14
C PRO A 370 -11.65 -22.80 -0.11
N ALA A 371 -10.93 -22.09 -0.99
CA ALA A 371 -10.36 -22.67 -2.20
C ALA A 371 -9.27 -23.70 -1.85
N ALA A 372 -8.44 -23.43 -0.84
CA ALA A 372 -7.44 -24.36 -0.35
C ALA A 372 -8.07 -25.64 0.23
N LEU A 373 -9.16 -25.52 0.97
CA LEU A 373 -9.92 -26.67 1.49
C LEU A 373 -10.51 -27.52 0.38
N LEU A 374 -11.11 -26.90 -0.65
CA LEU A 374 -11.63 -27.60 -1.82
C LEU A 374 -10.52 -28.34 -2.58
N LEU A 375 -9.40 -27.67 -2.84
CA LEU A 375 -8.23 -28.25 -3.48
C LEU A 375 -7.69 -29.45 -2.68
N ALA A 376 -7.60 -29.31 -1.38
CA ALA A 376 -7.17 -30.37 -0.48
C ALA A 376 -8.16 -31.54 -0.44
N ALA A 377 -9.47 -31.30 -0.52
CA ALA A 377 -10.48 -32.34 -0.59
C ALA A 377 -10.38 -33.13 -1.90
N VAL A 378 -10.22 -32.45 -3.04
CA VAL A 378 -9.98 -33.10 -4.34
C VAL A 378 -8.68 -33.91 -4.29
N PHE A 379 -7.61 -33.31 -3.78
CA PHE A 379 -6.33 -33.98 -3.63
C PHE A 379 -6.44 -35.21 -2.70
N ALA A 380 -7.17 -35.14 -1.59
CA ALA A 380 -7.43 -36.25 -0.69
C ALA A 380 -8.17 -37.38 -1.40
N ALA A 381 -9.21 -37.08 -2.19
CA ALA A 381 -9.94 -38.10 -2.94
C ALA A 381 -9.04 -38.85 -3.93
N LEU A 382 -8.20 -38.12 -4.68
CA LEU A 382 -7.26 -38.72 -5.64
C LEU A 382 -6.13 -39.47 -4.94
N TRP A 383 -5.58 -38.91 -3.87
CA TRP A 383 -4.54 -39.56 -3.05
C TRP A 383 -5.02 -40.85 -2.42
N GLY A 384 -6.25 -40.88 -1.89
CA GLY A 384 -6.88 -42.03 -1.33
C GLY A 384 -7.08 -43.14 -2.38
N ARG A 385 -7.61 -42.75 -3.57
CA ARG A 385 -7.82 -43.66 -4.68
C ARG A 385 -6.52 -44.32 -5.16
N GLY A 386 -5.47 -43.54 -5.37
CA GLY A 386 -4.17 -44.03 -5.85
C GLY A 386 -3.42 -44.90 -4.85
N ARG A 387 -3.79 -44.88 -3.57
CA ARG A 387 -3.15 -45.67 -2.51
C ARG A 387 -4.06 -46.74 -1.88
N GLY A 388 -5.26 -46.92 -2.39
CA GLY A 388 -6.24 -47.84 -1.82
C GLY A 388 -6.69 -47.43 -0.39
N LEU A 389 -6.53 -46.16 -0.03
CA LEU A 389 -6.90 -45.64 1.29
C LEU A 389 -8.37 -45.19 1.29
N HIS A 390 -9.12 -45.69 2.25
CA HIS A 390 -10.52 -45.26 2.44
C HIS A 390 -10.62 -44.30 3.65
N LEU A 391 -11.08 -43.07 3.40
CA LEU A 391 -11.37 -42.12 4.47
C LEU A 391 -12.85 -42.27 4.87
N LEU A 392 -13.08 -42.52 6.14
CA LEU A 392 -14.43 -42.59 6.66
C LEU A 392 -15.05 -41.19 6.61
N PRO A 393 -16.33 -41.01 6.20
CA PRO A 393 -16.98 -39.70 6.12
C PRO A 393 -16.92 -38.92 7.42
N GLY A 394 -17.08 -39.58 8.57
CA GLY A 394 -16.97 -38.94 9.89
C GLY A 394 -15.56 -38.43 10.19
N ALA A 395 -14.51 -39.19 9.79
CA ALA A 395 -13.13 -38.72 9.94
C ALA A 395 -12.80 -37.55 9.02
N ALA A 396 -13.33 -37.55 7.80
CA ALA A 396 -13.24 -36.39 6.89
C ALA A 396 -13.91 -35.13 7.48
N ALA A 397 -15.12 -35.28 8.00
CA ALA A 397 -15.85 -34.21 8.65
C ALA A 397 -15.07 -33.63 9.85
N LEU A 398 -14.57 -34.49 10.73
CA LEU A 398 -13.76 -34.06 11.88
C LEU A 398 -12.45 -33.38 11.45
N ALA A 399 -11.81 -33.81 10.35
CA ALA A 399 -10.62 -33.17 9.82
C ALA A 399 -10.91 -31.74 9.32
N VAL A 400 -12.05 -31.54 8.61
CA VAL A 400 -12.48 -30.21 8.18
C VAL A 400 -12.80 -29.31 9.37
N VAL A 401 -13.47 -29.83 10.39
CA VAL A 401 -13.74 -29.10 11.66
C VAL A 401 -12.42 -28.72 12.33
N GLY A 402 -11.45 -29.64 12.41
CA GLY A 402 -10.12 -29.37 12.99
C GLY A 402 -9.38 -28.23 12.28
N LEU A 403 -9.35 -28.26 10.94
CA LEU A 403 -8.75 -27.18 10.14
C LEU A 403 -9.47 -25.83 10.37
N THR A 404 -10.81 -25.86 10.47
CA THR A 404 -11.61 -24.66 10.73
C THR A 404 -11.32 -24.07 12.10
N LEU A 405 -11.27 -24.93 13.14
CA LEU A 405 -10.94 -24.49 14.50
C LEU A 405 -9.54 -23.88 14.55
N GLY A 406 -8.56 -24.45 13.83
CA GLY A 406 -7.23 -23.87 13.68
C GLY A 406 -7.28 -22.46 13.04
N SER A 407 -8.06 -22.28 12.00
CA SER A 407 -8.23 -20.97 11.35
C SER A 407 -8.90 -19.95 12.27
N VAL A 408 -9.90 -20.36 13.04
CA VAL A 408 -10.55 -19.51 14.06
C VAL A 408 -9.56 -19.11 15.15
N LEU A 409 -8.77 -20.05 15.63
CA LEU A 409 -7.71 -19.78 16.62
C LEU A 409 -6.70 -18.78 16.08
N GLY A 410 -6.22 -18.98 14.83
CA GLY A 410 -5.34 -18.03 14.14
C GLY A 410 -5.96 -16.62 14.10
N GLY A 411 -7.26 -16.53 13.76
CA GLY A 411 -8.02 -15.26 13.76
C GLY A 411 -8.12 -14.59 15.15
N MET A 412 -8.27 -15.37 16.21
CA MET A 412 -8.27 -14.86 17.59
C MET A 412 -6.89 -14.35 18.01
N LEU A 413 -5.84 -15.08 17.65
CA LEU A 413 -4.46 -14.71 17.94
C LEU A 413 -4.00 -13.41 17.25
N LEU A 414 -4.63 -13.00 16.16
CA LEU A 414 -4.35 -11.72 15.49
C LEU A 414 -4.56 -10.49 16.38
N ASN A 415 -5.27 -10.61 17.49
CA ASN A 415 -5.39 -9.53 18.48
C ASN A 415 -4.12 -9.34 19.31
N TYR A 416 -3.29 -10.38 19.42
CA TYR A 416 -2.12 -10.43 20.31
C TYR A 416 -0.82 -10.59 19.55
N LEU A 417 -0.85 -11.27 18.38
CA LEU A 417 0.32 -11.63 17.60
C LEU A 417 0.20 -11.06 16.17
N PRO A 418 1.33 -10.75 15.52
CA PRO A 418 1.33 -10.39 14.11
C PRO A 418 0.81 -11.54 13.23
N VAL A 419 0.26 -11.20 12.07
CA VAL A 419 -0.34 -12.18 11.15
C VAL A 419 0.66 -13.26 10.70
N SER A 420 1.95 -12.90 10.61
CA SER A 420 3.07 -13.81 10.28
C SER A 420 3.28 -14.94 11.30
N VAL A 421 2.82 -14.75 12.53
CA VAL A 421 2.92 -15.75 13.62
C VAL A 421 1.56 -16.38 13.90
N ALA A 422 0.50 -15.57 13.99
CA ALA A 422 -0.84 -16.02 14.33
C ALA A 422 -1.42 -17.02 13.30
N ALA A 423 -1.23 -16.74 11.99
CA ALA A 423 -1.75 -17.60 10.93
C ALA A 423 -1.03 -18.97 10.86
N PRO A 424 0.31 -19.06 10.88
CA PRO A 424 1.00 -20.35 10.95
C PRO A 424 0.67 -21.16 12.19
N LEU A 425 0.57 -20.52 13.37
CA LEU A 425 0.17 -21.22 14.60
C LEU A 425 -1.23 -21.83 14.45
N GLY A 426 -2.18 -21.07 13.94
CA GLY A 426 -3.52 -21.57 13.65
C GLY A 426 -3.51 -22.74 12.66
N ALA A 427 -2.72 -22.63 11.57
CA ALA A 427 -2.58 -23.69 10.57
C ALA A 427 -1.98 -24.97 11.16
N VAL A 428 -0.94 -24.87 12.00
CA VAL A 428 -0.30 -26.02 12.65
C VAL A 428 -1.28 -26.72 13.59
N VAL A 429 -1.98 -25.97 14.45
CA VAL A 429 -2.99 -26.54 15.36
C VAL A 429 -4.11 -27.20 14.57
N GLY A 430 -4.62 -26.54 13.52
CA GLY A 430 -5.66 -27.09 12.66
C GLY A 430 -5.22 -28.37 11.95
N ALA A 431 -3.99 -28.40 11.42
CA ALA A 431 -3.42 -29.58 10.79
C ALA A 431 -3.22 -30.74 11.80
N ALA A 432 -2.77 -30.44 13.01
CA ALA A 432 -2.60 -31.46 14.06
C ALA A 432 -3.95 -32.10 14.43
N LEU A 433 -5.00 -31.31 14.62
CA LEU A 433 -6.37 -31.79 14.87
C LEU A 433 -6.91 -32.63 13.72
N ALA A 434 -6.72 -32.16 12.48
CA ALA A 434 -7.14 -32.86 11.27
C ALA A 434 -6.39 -34.21 11.10
N LEU A 435 -5.09 -34.25 11.35
CA LEU A 435 -4.29 -35.48 11.29
C LEU A 435 -4.67 -36.45 12.40
N ARG A 436 -5.07 -35.95 13.58
CA ARG A 436 -5.55 -36.82 14.66
C ARG A 436 -6.88 -37.48 14.30
N ALA A 437 -7.72 -36.79 13.54
CA ALA A 437 -9.02 -37.29 13.08
C ALA A 437 -8.90 -38.21 11.86
N ALA A 438 -8.17 -37.81 10.83
CA ALA A 438 -8.04 -38.55 9.57
C ALA A 438 -6.97 -39.65 9.60
N GLY A 439 -6.00 -39.55 10.51
CA GLY A 439 -4.84 -40.42 10.61
C GLY A 439 -3.61 -39.91 9.83
N ARG A 440 -2.41 -40.33 10.27
CA ARG A 440 -1.12 -39.86 9.71
C ARG A 440 -0.94 -40.10 8.21
N ARG A 441 -1.61 -41.08 7.64
CA ARG A 441 -1.51 -41.41 6.19
C ARG A 441 -2.10 -40.29 5.31
N TRP A 442 -2.92 -39.40 5.89
CA TRP A 442 -3.56 -38.28 5.22
C TRP A 442 -2.81 -36.96 5.38
N TRP A 443 -1.51 -37.00 5.78
CA TRP A 443 -0.73 -35.77 6.00
C TRP A 443 -0.61 -34.88 4.75
N PRO A 444 -0.48 -35.40 3.47
CA PRO A 444 -0.25 -34.46 2.36
C PRO A 444 -1.44 -33.57 2.08
N PRO A 445 -2.70 -34.04 1.97
CA PRO A 445 -3.84 -33.15 1.78
C PRO A 445 -4.11 -32.26 2.99
N VAL A 446 -3.83 -32.71 4.22
CA VAL A 446 -4.01 -31.88 5.41
C VAL A 446 -2.99 -30.74 5.46
N VAL A 447 -1.72 -31.03 5.14
CA VAL A 447 -0.69 -30.00 5.05
C VAL A 447 -1.00 -29.00 3.92
N LEU A 448 -1.46 -29.50 2.78
CA LEU A 448 -1.90 -28.62 1.68
C LEU A 448 -2.98 -27.65 2.13
N ALA A 449 -4.02 -28.14 2.82
CA ALA A 449 -5.11 -27.29 3.31
C ALA A 449 -4.64 -26.19 4.27
N GLY A 450 -3.70 -26.52 5.17
CA GLY A 450 -3.17 -25.57 6.15
C GLY A 450 -2.12 -24.61 5.59
N ALA A 451 -1.23 -25.11 4.72
CA ALA A 451 -0.09 -24.35 4.23
C ALA A 451 -0.41 -23.47 3.00
N ALA A 452 -1.32 -23.90 2.12
CA ALA A 452 -1.62 -23.15 0.90
C ALA A 452 -2.08 -21.70 1.16
N PRO A 453 -2.91 -21.38 2.15
CA PRO A 453 -3.26 -20.00 2.45
C PRO A 453 -2.07 -19.16 2.95
N LEU A 454 -1.06 -19.79 3.58
CA LEU A 454 0.09 -19.09 4.16
C LEU A 454 1.02 -18.45 3.11
N VAL A 455 0.88 -18.79 1.83
CA VAL A 455 1.65 -18.16 0.73
C VAL A 455 1.43 -16.64 0.67
N PHE A 456 0.29 -16.16 1.15
CA PHE A 456 -0.01 -14.73 1.21
C PHE A 456 0.78 -13.99 2.29
N LEU A 457 1.46 -14.69 3.20
CA LEU A 457 2.38 -14.09 4.16
C LEU A 457 3.64 -13.54 3.48
N VAL A 458 3.95 -13.99 2.24
CA VAL A 458 5.11 -13.52 1.48
C VAL A 458 4.63 -12.52 0.40
N PRO A 459 4.69 -11.21 0.66
CA PRO A 459 4.19 -10.20 -0.27
C PRO A 459 4.97 -10.24 -1.59
N GLY A 460 4.25 -10.11 -2.70
CA GLY A 460 4.85 -10.09 -4.04
C GLY A 460 5.19 -11.46 -4.65
N HIS A 461 5.24 -12.53 -3.87
CA HIS A 461 5.63 -13.87 -4.35
C HIS A 461 4.49 -14.90 -4.27
N ALA A 462 3.31 -14.51 -3.79
CA ALA A 462 2.18 -15.41 -3.60
C ALA A 462 1.80 -16.20 -4.87
N GLY A 463 1.84 -15.57 -6.04
CA GLY A 463 1.54 -16.23 -7.31
C GLY A 463 2.54 -17.33 -7.66
N VAL A 464 3.85 -17.07 -7.49
CA VAL A 464 4.91 -18.04 -7.75
C VAL A 464 4.83 -19.22 -6.77
N LEU A 465 4.56 -18.92 -5.49
CA LEU A 465 4.41 -19.97 -4.46
C LEU A 465 3.18 -20.84 -4.71
N LEU A 466 2.03 -20.25 -5.12
CA LEU A 466 0.84 -20.99 -5.50
C LEU A 466 1.08 -21.88 -6.71
N ALA A 467 1.77 -21.37 -7.74
CA ALA A 467 2.17 -22.16 -8.89
C ALA A 467 3.07 -23.34 -8.47
N GLY A 468 4.04 -23.10 -7.59
CA GLY A 468 4.89 -24.14 -7.02
C GLY A 468 4.10 -25.23 -6.27
N VAL A 469 3.15 -24.81 -5.42
CA VAL A 469 2.23 -25.74 -4.73
C VAL A 469 1.42 -26.56 -5.75
N GLY A 470 0.88 -25.90 -6.79
CA GLY A 470 0.14 -26.57 -7.88
C GLY A 470 0.98 -27.63 -8.59
N ILE A 471 2.24 -27.32 -8.91
CA ILE A 471 3.18 -28.28 -9.55
C ILE A 471 3.45 -29.47 -8.64
N VAL A 472 3.71 -29.23 -7.34
CA VAL A 472 3.96 -30.32 -6.37
C VAL A 472 2.74 -31.24 -6.26
N VAL A 473 1.54 -30.68 -6.18
CA VAL A 473 0.28 -31.44 -6.14
C VAL A 473 0.11 -32.26 -7.43
N PHE A 474 0.35 -31.64 -8.59
CA PHE A 474 0.25 -32.31 -9.88
C PHE A 474 1.24 -33.48 -10.02
N VAL A 475 2.50 -33.27 -9.65
CA VAL A 475 3.52 -34.35 -9.65
C VAL A 475 3.16 -35.47 -8.67
N ALA A 476 2.63 -35.10 -7.49
CA ALA A 476 2.17 -36.12 -6.52
C ALA A 476 1.01 -36.97 -7.07
N LEU A 477 0.08 -36.32 -7.82
CA LEU A 477 -1.03 -37.02 -8.47
C LEU A 477 -0.57 -37.93 -9.62
N LEU A 478 0.38 -37.48 -10.45
CA LEU A 478 0.96 -38.33 -11.50
C LEU A 478 1.59 -39.57 -10.94
N ARG A 479 2.34 -39.47 -9.84
CA ARG A 479 2.96 -40.63 -9.17
C ARG A 479 1.94 -41.63 -8.59
N THR A 480 0.78 -41.16 -8.16
CA THR A 480 -0.30 -42.02 -7.65
C THR A 480 -1.13 -42.66 -8.76
N GLY A 481 -1.23 -42.02 -9.94
CA GLY A 481 -2.01 -42.51 -11.08
C GLY A 481 -1.30 -43.56 -11.94
N LEU A 482 0.03 -43.68 -11.85
CA LEU A 482 0.85 -44.59 -12.68
C LEU A 482 1.13 -45.95 -12.04
N ALA A 483 0.68 -46.17 -10.80
CA ALA A 483 1.00 -47.37 -10.06
C ALA A 483 0.05 -48.59 -10.19
N PRO A 484 -1.18 -48.55 -10.74
CA PRO A 484 -2.08 -49.70 -10.65
C PRO A 484 -1.95 -50.75 -11.78
N GLU A 485 -1.22 -50.50 -12.85
CA GLU A 485 -1.25 -51.39 -14.00
C GLU A 485 -0.20 -52.53 -13.93
N GLN A 486 0.85 -52.34 -13.13
CA GLN A 486 1.91 -53.36 -13.01
C GLN A 486 1.59 -54.50 -12.03
N ALA A 487 0.79 -54.28 -11.02
CA ALA A 487 0.40 -55.30 -10.04
C ALA A 487 -0.58 -56.36 -10.63
N ALA A 488 -1.39 -55.97 -11.60
CA ALA A 488 -2.34 -56.88 -12.24
C ALA A 488 -1.66 -57.81 -13.29
N SER A 489 -0.52 -57.37 -13.87
CA SER A 489 0.21 -58.20 -14.84
C SER A 489 1.06 -59.29 -14.19
N ASP A 490 1.56 -59.07 -12.98
CA ASP A 490 2.36 -60.06 -12.27
C ASP A 490 1.52 -61.20 -11.69
N GLU A 491 0.31 -60.91 -11.21
CA GLU A 491 -0.65 -61.91 -10.73
C GLU A 491 -1.19 -62.79 -11.87
N ALA A 492 -1.38 -62.23 -13.06
CA ALA A 492 -1.80 -62.99 -14.24
C ALA A 492 -0.70 -63.88 -14.79
N THR A 493 0.57 -63.53 -14.59
CA THR A 493 1.72 -64.33 -15.05
C THR A 493 2.04 -65.47 -14.10
N GLU A 494 1.82 -65.36 -12.80
CA GLU A 494 2.01 -66.36 -11.80
C GLU A 494 0.95 -67.50 -11.89
N VAL A 495 -0.30 -67.19 -12.21
CA VAL A 495 -1.38 -68.14 -12.39
C VAL A 495 -1.20 -68.97 -13.70
N SER A 496 -0.57 -68.36 -14.73
CA SER A 496 -0.29 -69.05 -16.01
C SER A 496 0.92 -69.98 -15.96
N SER A 497 1.79 -69.91 -14.94
CA SER A 497 2.96 -70.75 -14.78
C SER A 497 2.71 -71.97 -13.85
N SER A 498 1.53 -72.09 -13.25
CA SER A 498 1.13 -73.16 -12.33
C SER A 498 0.12 -74.12 -12.93
N LEU A 499 -0.23 -73.98 -14.21
CA LEU A 499 -1.01 -74.95 -15.01
C LEU A 499 -0.12 -75.56 -16.06
#